data_5304408a5d30df0383d391be8019246d
#
_entry.id   5304408a5d30df0383d391be8019246d
#
_cell.length_a   1.000
_cell.length_b   1.000
_cell.length_c   1.000
_cell.angle_alpha   90.00
_cell.angle_beta   90.00
_cell.angle_gamma   90.00
#
_symmetry.space_group_name_H-M   'P 1'
#
loop_
_entity.id
_entity.type
_entity.pdbx_description
1 polymer ?
#
loop_
_entity_poly.entity_id
_entity_poly.type
_entity_poly.pdbx_seq_one_letter_code
_entity_poly.pdbx_strand_id
1 'polypeptide(L)'
;MGVAYASPHEDDVTTDHAGLVSCVPEIVGRRYTMDKSIPIIVVGAGAFGLSTALHLLNAHYSNILVVDRAEDVPSRFSAASDINKIVRADYEDVFYTGLALEAFEGWKTPLFGPYYHQTGYIVATSGSAPPKAVEVLEKSLSSVQSRSEFDNEIDLLRSADDFRKFVWQFSGPMNGFKGYHNRLAGYGHSGNTLKAVYRHCAARGVRFLLGHAGNVTDLLYDASGRCTGVRTADGTEHAAAKTVCALGAYGASLIPGLAKFTVARCWSVVHVQLTEDETDFLRGIPVTNVRDLGFFFEPDPATRLLKLCPLGAGFTNTVNGTSTPAEFPSARSQDFIPPDDEHKLRTLLRETLPWLADRPFVDRKFCWFSDTQDSEYCIDFVPGTSRSLVVLSGDSGHGFKMMPVFGKWVRQLLETGRQELPRWQWRTPNGESDDWGNSVSWRVGTMREMKDLIAENEAASKARL
;
A
#
# COMPACT_ATOMS: atom_id res chain seq x y z
N MET A 1 38.50 50.19 -48.77
CA MET A 1 37.52 49.16 -49.18
C MET A 1 37.36 48.23 -48.06
N GLY A 2 36.33 48.45 -47.22
CA GLY A 2 35.99 47.63 -46.08
C GLY A 2 34.89 46.69 -46.47
N VAL A 3 35.02 45.43 -46.03
CA VAL A 3 33.96 44.46 -46.12
C VAL A 3 33.61 44.09 -44.62
N ALA A 4 32.39 44.46 -44.25
CA ALA A 4 31.82 44.14 -42.94
C ALA A 4 31.38 42.66 -42.91
N TYR A 5 31.80 41.90 -41.88
CA TYR A 5 31.23 40.60 -41.54
C TYR A 5 30.23 40.79 -40.39
N ALA A 6 29.00 40.40 -40.65
CA ALA A 6 27.95 40.32 -39.64
C ALA A 6 28.14 39.10 -38.78
N SER A 7 28.03 39.24 -37.46
CA SER A 7 27.98 38.17 -36.48
C SER A 7 26.58 37.53 -36.45
N PRO A 8 26.46 36.20 -36.27
CA PRO A 8 25.17 35.55 -36.07
C PRO A 8 24.72 35.73 -34.62
N HIS A 9 23.42 35.88 -34.47
CA HIS A 9 22.69 35.92 -33.22
C HIS A 9 22.93 34.66 -32.37
N GLU A 10 23.20 34.85 -31.10
CA GLU A 10 23.10 33.82 -30.08
C GLU A 10 21.63 33.48 -29.86
N ASP A 11 21.24 32.27 -30.30
CA ASP A 11 19.97 31.70 -29.92
C ASP A 11 20.08 31.17 -28.46
N ASP A 12 19.25 31.73 -27.61
CA ASP A 12 19.03 31.36 -26.22
C ASP A 12 18.52 29.90 -26.13
N VAL A 13 19.42 28.97 -25.87
CA VAL A 13 19.05 27.58 -25.54
C VAL A 13 18.66 27.52 -24.08
N THR A 14 17.38 27.72 -23.81
CA THR A 14 16.79 27.36 -22.53
C THR A 14 16.84 25.82 -22.40
N THR A 15 17.77 25.32 -21.62
CA THR A 15 17.81 23.90 -21.20
C THR A 15 16.63 23.61 -20.30
N ASP A 16 15.64 22.97 -20.86
CA ASP A 16 14.48 22.43 -20.13
C ASP A 16 14.91 21.17 -19.37
N HIS A 17 15.13 21.32 -18.05
CA HIS A 17 15.41 20.21 -17.16
C HIS A 17 14.10 19.48 -16.78
N ALA A 18 13.57 18.66 -17.68
CA ALA A 18 12.47 17.76 -17.37
C ALA A 18 12.47 16.51 -18.26
N GLY A 19 13.47 15.68 -18.07
CA GLY A 19 13.56 14.35 -18.71
C GLY A 19 13.06 13.20 -17.82
N LEU A 20 11.98 13.38 -17.06
CA LEU A 20 11.26 12.26 -16.45
C LEU A 20 10.22 11.74 -17.43
N VAL A 21 10.57 10.67 -18.13
CA VAL A 21 9.60 9.93 -18.96
C VAL A 21 8.56 9.33 -18.02
N SER A 22 7.36 9.92 -17.99
CA SER A 22 6.20 9.35 -17.31
C SER A 22 5.97 7.94 -17.86
N CYS A 23 6.04 6.92 -17.02
CA CYS A 23 5.79 5.53 -17.40
C CYS A 23 4.34 5.27 -17.83
N VAL A 24 3.46 6.24 -17.67
CA VAL A 24 2.10 6.23 -18.22
C VAL A 24 2.08 7.15 -19.42
N PRO A 25 1.74 6.66 -20.63
CA PRO A 25 1.71 7.50 -21.85
C PRO A 25 0.88 8.75 -21.62
N GLU A 26 1.40 9.93 -21.93
CA GLU A 26 0.56 11.13 -22.04
C GLU A 26 -0.42 10.91 -23.20
N ILE A 27 -1.69 10.78 -22.88
CA ILE A 27 -2.74 10.48 -23.85
C ILE A 27 -3.08 11.76 -24.61
N VAL A 28 -2.55 11.89 -25.81
CA VAL A 28 -3.00 12.87 -26.80
C VAL A 28 -4.29 12.37 -27.45
N GLY A 29 -5.39 12.35 -26.68
CA GLY A 29 -6.73 12.11 -27.18
C GLY A 29 -7.59 13.37 -26.97
N ARG A 30 -8.66 13.55 -27.73
CA ARG A 30 -9.65 14.62 -27.48
C ARG A 30 -10.00 14.60 -25.99
N ARG A 31 -9.53 15.61 -25.23
CA ARG A 31 -9.86 15.75 -23.81
C ARG A 31 -11.36 15.91 -23.70
N TYR A 32 -12.02 14.90 -23.18
CA TYR A 32 -13.40 15.03 -22.73
C TYR A 32 -13.35 15.96 -21.51
N THR A 33 -13.74 17.22 -21.68
CA THR A 33 -13.74 18.20 -20.59
C THR A 33 -14.90 17.86 -19.66
N MET A 34 -14.63 17.03 -18.65
CA MET A 34 -15.63 16.76 -17.61
C MET A 34 -15.87 18.04 -16.80
N ASP A 35 -17.13 18.40 -16.61
CA ASP A 35 -17.52 19.54 -15.77
C ASP A 35 -16.97 19.35 -14.35
N LYS A 36 -16.22 20.34 -13.87
CA LYS A 36 -15.56 20.30 -12.55
C LYS A 36 -16.51 20.53 -11.37
N SER A 37 -17.76 20.91 -11.63
CA SER A 37 -18.81 21.14 -10.63
C SER A 37 -19.69 19.91 -10.36
N ILE A 38 -19.57 18.85 -11.16
CA ILE A 38 -20.39 17.65 -10.96
C ILE A 38 -20.16 17.03 -9.58
N PRO A 39 -21.22 16.50 -8.93
CA PRO A 39 -21.05 15.82 -7.65
C PRO A 39 -20.30 14.50 -7.80
N ILE A 40 -19.21 14.37 -7.06
CA ILE A 40 -18.40 13.16 -7.00
C ILE A 40 -18.40 12.66 -5.56
N ILE A 41 -18.77 11.39 -5.36
CA ILE A 41 -18.65 10.70 -4.07
C ILE A 41 -17.46 9.76 -4.12
N VAL A 42 -16.60 9.83 -3.10
CA VAL A 42 -15.51 8.87 -2.85
C VAL A 42 -15.88 8.06 -1.61
N VAL A 43 -16.05 6.76 -1.77
CA VAL A 43 -16.41 5.83 -0.70
C VAL A 43 -15.14 5.20 -0.14
N GLY A 44 -14.81 5.56 1.09
CA GLY A 44 -13.59 5.17 1.81
C GLY A 44 -12.60 6.33 1.97
N ALA A 45 -12.23 6.67 3.21
CA ALA A 45 -11.22 7.66 3.57
C ALA A 45 -9.86 7.02 3.92
N GLY A 46 -9.53 5.89 3.30
CA GLY A 46 -8.22 5.25 3.34
C GLY A 46 -7.22 5.92 2.37
N ALA A 47 -6.05 5.30 2.20
CA ALA A 47 -5.00 5.83 1.31
C ALA A 47 -5.50 6.09 -0.12
N PHE A 48 -6.30 5.20 -0.67
CA PHE A 48 -6.85 5.31 -2.02
C PHE A 48 -7.85 6.45 -2.15
N GLY A 49 -8.82 6.52 -1.23
CA GLY A 49 -9.86 7.55 -1.30
C GLY A 49 -9.32 8.95 -1.02
N LEU A 50 -8.45 9.11 -0.04
CA LEU A 50 -7.81 10.39 0.26
C LEU A 50 -6.90 10.87 -0.87
N SER A 51 -6.14 9.96 -1.51
CA SER A 51 -5.36 10.29 -2.70
C SER A 51 -6.28 10.75 -3.86
N THR A 52 -7.41 10.05 -4.05
CA THR A 52 -8.40 10.42 -5.06
C THR A 52 -8.96 11.82 -4.80
N ALA A 53 -9.41 12.09 -3.57
CA ALA A 53 -9.93 13.40 -3.18
C ALA A 53 -8.89 14.52 -3.39
N LEU A 54 -7.63 14.29 -3.02
CA LEU A 54 -6.51 15.23 -3.19
C LEU A 54 -6.30 15.58 -4.67
N HIS A 55 -6.24 14.58 -5.55
CA HIS A 55 -5.99 14.82 -6.96
C HIS A 55 -7.18 15.44 -7.69
N LEU A 56 -8.41 15.12 -7.30
CA LEU A 56 -9.61 15.80 -7.79
C LEU A 56 -9.63 17.27 -7.35
N LEU A 57 -9.34 17.54 -6.07
CA LEU A 57 -9.22 18.89 -5.52
C LEU A 57 -8.17 19.73 -6.26
N ASN A 58 -6.97 19.16 -6.46
CA ASN A 58 -5.88 19.82 -7.17
C ASN A 58 -6.20 20.04 -8.66
N ALA A 59 -7.10 19.27 -9.23
CA ALA A 59 -7.64 19.45 -10.57
C ALA A 59 -8.88 20.36 -10.61
N HIS A 60 -9.16 21.09 -9.51
CA HIS A 60 -10.24 22.07 -9.38
C HIS A 60 -11.66 21.50 -9.45
N TYR A 61 -11.87 20.23 -9.10
CA TYR A 61 -13.22 19.72 -8.86
C TYR A 61 -13.74 20.33 -7.55
N SER A 62 -14.94 20.94 -7.60
CA SER A 62 -15.47 21.73 -6.50
C SER A 62 -16.52 21.00 -5.66
N ASN A 63 -17.05 19.87 -6.13
CA ASN A 63 -18.15 19.17 -5.46
C ASN A 63 -17.75 17.72 -5.12
N ILE A 64 -16.83 17.58 -4.17
CA ILE A 64 -16.29 16.30 -3.71
C ILE A 64 -16.85 16.00 -2.31
N LEU A 65 -17.42 14.82 -2.15
CA LEU A 65 -17.84 14.24 -0.87
C LEU A 65 -17.08 12.94 -0.64
N VAL A 66 -16.35 12.85 0.47
CA VAL A 66 -15.72 11.60 0.92
C VAL A 66 -16.55 11.03 2.07
N VAL A 67 -16.87 9.75 2.02
CA VAL A 67 -17.64 9.06 3.06
C VAL A 67 -16.86 7.86 3.61
N ASP A 68 -16.88 7.68 4.94
CA ASP A 68 -16.25 6.52 5.60
C ASP A 68 -17.05 6.12 6.85
N ARG A 69 -17.15 4.82 7.09
CA ARG A 69 -17.85 4.28 8.28
C ARG A 69 -17.10 4.49 9.60
N ALA A 70 -15.82 4.81 9.59
CA ALA A 70 -15.08 5.17 10.78
C ALA A 70 -15.39 6.62 11.18
N GLU A 71 -15.40 6.87 12.47
CA GLU A 71 -15.65 8.21 13.03
C GLU A 71 -14.47 9.16 12.84
N ASP A 72 -13.26 8.58 12.64
CA ASP A 72 -12.00 9.31 12.54
C ASP A 72 -11.19 8.93 11.30
N VAL A 73 -10.28 9.82 10.89
CA VAL A 73 -9.21 9.54 9.93
C VAL A 73 -7.86 9.53 10.66
N PRO A 74 -7.06 8.45 10.56
CA PRO A 74 -7.23 7.30 9.68
C PRO A 74 -8.35 6.37 10.15
N SER A 75 -9.15 5.92 9.20
CA SER A 75 -10.15 4.89 9.44
C SER A 75 -9.52 3.64 10.07
N ARG A 76 -10.02 3.18 11.22
CA ARG A 76 -9.53 1.94 11.86
C ARG A 76 -9.64 0.70 10.98
N PHE A 77 -10.45 0.76 9.94
CA PHE A 77 -10.64 -0.30 8.96
C PHE A 77 -9.63 -0.25 7.80
N SER A 78 -8.88 0.86 7.69
CA SER A 78 -7.90 1.04 6.62
C SER A 78 -6.60 0.28 6.94
N ALA A 79 -6.04 -0.43 5.94
CA ALA A 79 -4.71 -1.01 6.01
C ALA A 79 -3.62 0.03 6.36
N ALA A 80 -3.85 1.30 6.04
CA ALA A 80 -2.93 2.40 6.32
C ALA A 80 -3.12 3.03 7.72
N SER A 81 -4.09 2.55 8.53
CA SER A 81 -4.22 2.91 9.95
C SER A 81 -3.13 2.22 10.77
N ASP A 82 -1.91 2.72 10.66
CA ASP A 82 -0.71 2.10 11.19
C ASP A 82 0.37 3.15 11.49
N ILE A 83 1.40 2.79 12.25
CA ILE A 83 2.50 3.73 12.54
C ILE A 83 3.41 3.93 11.33
N ASN A 84 3.64 2.90 10.52
CA ASN A 84 4.50 3.02 9.34
C ASN A 84 4.17 2.00 8.24
N LYS A 85 4.59 2.31 7.01
CA LYS A 85 4.52 1.43 5.84
C LYS A 85 5.75 1.65 4.97
N ILE A 86 6.27 0.58 4.37
CA ILE A 86 7.46 0.65 3.51
C ILE A 86 7.19 1.52 2.28
N VAL A 87 8.13 2.42 1.98
CA VAL A 87 8.18 3.22 0.75
C VAL A 87 9.46 2.81 0.02
N ARG A 88 9.31 2.10 -1.07
CA ARG A 88 10.41 1.53 -1.87
C ARG A 88 10.02 1.42 -3.34
N ALA A 89 11.01 1.36 -4.23
CA ALA A 89 10.81 1.12 -5.66
C ALA A 89 11.41 -0.22 -6.14
N ASP A 90 11.75 -1.08 -5.23
CA ASP A 90 12.35 -2.40 -5.46
C ASP A 90 11.27 -3.40 -5.91
N TYR A 91 10.99 -3.44 -7.19
CA TYR A 91 10.06 -4.38 -7.82
C TYR A 91 10.80 -5.24 -8.84
N GLU A 92 10.34 -6.46 -9.06
CA GLU A 92 10.77 -7.31 -10.17
C GLU A 92 10.31 -6.75 -11.52
N ASP A 93 9.13 -6.14 -11.52
CA ASP A 93 8.52 -5.50 -12.69
C ASP A 93 8.97 -4.04 -12.79
N VAL A 94 9.73 -3.72 -13.83
CA VAL A 94 10.22 -2.37 -14.12
C VAL A 94 9.09 -1.33 -14.27
N PHE A 95 7.89 -1.76 -14.64
CA PHE A 95 6.71 -0.88 -14.68
C PHE A 95 6.39 -0.34 -13.28
N TYR A 96 6.29 -1.22 -12.27
CA TYR A 96 6.04 -0.80 -10.90
C TYR A 96 7.22 -0.08 -10.27
N THR A 97 8.46 -0.41 -10.67
CA THR A 97 9.64 0.38 -10.29
C THR A 97 9.48 1.83 -10.75
N GLY A 98 9.09 2.05 -12.02
CA GLY A 98 8.84 3.39 -12.55
C GLY A 98 7.74 4.15 -11.83
N LEU A 99 6.61 3.50 -11.54
CA LEU A 99 5.51 4.12 -10.77
C LEU A 99 5.92 4.47 -9.34
N ALA A 100 6.73 3.64 -8.69
CA ALA A 100 7.21 3.92 -7.35
C ALA A 100 8.22 5.08 -7.33
N LEU A 101 9.05 5.24 -8.37
CA LEU A 101 9.92 6.41 -8.53
C LEU A 101 9.10 7.69 -8.74
N GLU A 102 8.02 7.64 -9.52
CA GLU A 102 7.07 8.76 -9.62
C GLU A 102 6.46 9.10 -8.24
N ALA A 103 6.07 8.06 -7.48
CA ALA A 103 5.55 8.26 -6.13
C ALA A 103 6.58 8.87 -5.17
N PHE A 104 7.88 8.58 -5.31
CA PHE A 104 8.95 9.20 -4.51
C PHE A 104 8.97 10.71 -4.66
N GLU A 105 8.78 11.24 -5.87
CA GLU A 105 8.68 12.68 -6.06
C GLU A 105 7.46 13.26 -5.31
N GLY A 106 6.36 12.54 -5.28
CA GLY A 106 5.20 12.89 -4.47
C GLY A 106 5.51 12.88 -2.95
N TRP A 107 6.27 11.90 -2.47
CA TRP A 107 6.69 11.80 -1.07
C TRP A 107 7.63 12.94 -0.64
N LYS A 108 8.36 13.56 -1.55
CA LYS A 108 9.23 14.73 -1.27
C LYS A 108 8.47 16.06 -1.19
N THR A 109 7.19 16.11 -1.57
CA THR A 109 6.39 17.35 -1.53
C THR A 109 6.12 17.84 -0.11
N PRO A 110 5.83 19.13 0.12
CA PRO A 110 5.55 19.68 1.46
C PRO A 110 4.40 19.00 2.21
N LEU A 111 3.43 18.39 1.50
CA LEU A 111 2.31 17.68 2.13
C LEU A 111 2.73 16.31 2.69
N PHE A 112 3.58 15.59 1.98
CA PHE A 112 3.97 14.22 2.32
C PHE A 112 5.34 14.14 3.01
N GLY A 113 6.27 15.05 2.67
CA GLY A 113 7.66 15.04 3.13
C GLY A 113 7.85 14.96 4.65
N PRO A 114 7.05 15.65 5.48
CA PRO A 114 7.15 15.53 6.93
C PRO A 114 6.87 14.13 7.50
N TYR A 115 6.30 13.25 6.69
CA TYR A 115 5.92 11.88 7.06
C TYR A 115 6.72 10.81 6.33
N TYR A 116 7.64 11.20 5.47
CA TYR A 116 8.53 10.27 4.77
C TYR A 116 9.91 10.26 5.44
N HIS A 117 10.36 9.08 5.84
CA HIS A 117 11.63 8.83 6.47
C HIS A 117 12.50 7.98 5.56
N GLN A 118 13.47 8.62 4.89
CA GLN A 118 14.42 7.94 4.03
C GLN A 118 15.55 7.33 4.88
N THR A 119 15.23 6.26 5.60
CA THR A 119 16.17 5.54 6.47
C THR A 119 16.99 4.49 5.74
N GLY A 120 16.72 4.29 4.45
CA GLY A 120 17.20 3.16 3.69
C GLY A 120 16.31 1.92 3.84
N TYR A 121 16.58 0.93 2.99
CA TYR A 121 15.87 -0.34 2.95
C TYR A 121 16.83 -1.49 2.70
N ILE A 122 16.93 -2.38 3.67
CA ILE A 122 17.62 -3.65 3.52
C ILE A 122 16.60 -4.69 3.07
N VAL A 123 16.85 -5.33 1.95
CA VAL A 123 16.12 -6.51 1.52
C VAL A 123 17.06 -7.69 1.41
N ALA A 124 16.71 -8.79 2.05
CA ALA A 124 17.56 -9.95 2.18
C ALA A 124 16.74 -11.25 2.19
N THR A 125 17.46 -12.36 2.10
CA THR A 125 16.98 -13.70 2.43
C THR A 125 17.85 -14.30 3.54
N SER A 126 17.28 -15.19 4.35
CA SER A 126 18.07 -15.98 5.31
C SER A 126 18.80 -17.13 4.63
N GLY A 127 19.69 -17.81 5.35
CA GLY A 127 20.37 -19.01 4.85
C GLY A 127 19.44 -20.22 4.64
N SER A 128 18.23 -20.20 5.17
CA SER A 128 17.19 -21.24 5.01
C SER A 128 16.06 -20.82 4.06
N ALA A 129 16.24 -19.71 3.36
CA ALA A 129 15.20 -19.18 2.47
C ALA A 129 14.86 -20.16 1.33
N PRO A 130 13.57 -20.34 1.00
CA PRO A 130 13.19 -21.17 -0.14
C PRO A 130 13.63 -20.54 -1.46
N PRO A 131 13.90 -21.35 -2.50
CA PRO A 131 14.41 -20.89 -3.80
C PRO A 131 13.60 -19.71 -4.38
N LYS A 132 12.28 -19.75 -4.27
CA LYS A 132 11.40 -18.67 -4.72
C LYS A 132 11.75 -17.31 -4.08
N ALA A 133 12.06 -17.27 -2.79
CA ALA A 133 12.40 -16.02 -2.11
C ALA A 133 13.75 -15.45 -2.61
N VAL A 134 14.71 -16.34 -2.89
CA VAL A 134 16.02 -15.97 -3.46
C VAL A 134 15.86 -15.42 -4.88
N GLU A 135 15.11 -16.11 -5.74
CA GLU A 135 14.84 -15.68 -7.12
C GLU A 135 14.18 -14.29 -7.16
N VAL A 136 13.21 -14.03 -6.27
CA VAL A 136 12.55 -12.72 -6.16
C VAL A 136 13.52 -11.63 -5.77
N LEU A 137 14.42 -11.92 -4.82
CA LEU A 137 15.45 -10.98 -4.40
C LEU A 137 16.37 -10.61 -5.57
N GLU A 138 16.82 -11.62 -6.34
CA GLU A 138 17.70 -11.43 -7.50
C GLU A 138 17.03 -10.63 -8.61
N LYS A 139 15.76 -10.92 -8.94
CA LYS A 139 14.99 -10.17 -9.92
C LYS A 139 14.78 -8.72 -9.49
N SER A 140 14.46 -8.48 -8.21
CA SER A 140 14.31 -7.12 -7.69
C SER A 140 15.62 -6.35 -7.76
N LEU A 141 16.75 -6.98 -7.41
CA LEU A 141 18.09 -6.39 -7.54
C LEU A 141 18.41 -6.04 -8.99
N SER A 142 18.18 -6.98 -9.91
CA SER A 142 18.41 -6.75 -11.35
C SER A 142 17.57 -5.60 -11.88
N SER A 143 16.31 -5.50 -11.47
CA SER A 143 15.40 -4.41 -11.85
C SER A 143 15.92 -3.04 -11.40
N VAL A 144 16.31 -2.88 -10.13
CA VAL A 144 16.84 -1.60 -9.66
C VAL A 144 18.19 -1.26 -10.28
N GLN A 145 19.08 -2.24 -10.47
CA GLN A 145 20.37 -2.03 -11.14
C GLN A 145 20.27 -1.67 -12.63
N SER A 146 19.13 -1.93 -13.26
CA SER A 146 18.90 -1.57 -14.66
C SER A 146 18.56 -0.09 -14.88
N ARG A 147 18.45 0.70 -13.80
CA ARG A 147 17.97 2.08 -13.85
C ARG A 147 18.96 3.03 -13.22
N SER A 148 19.26 4.11 -13.95
CA SER A 148 20.25 5.12 -13.52
C SER A 148 19.86 5.87 -12.25
N GLU A 149 18.57 5.91 -11.90
CA GLU A 149 18.12 6.52 -10.64
C GLU A 149 18.69 5.84 -9.40
N PHE A 150 19.17 4.59 -9.54
CA PHE A 150 19.81 3.82 -8.45
C PHE A 150 21.34 3.76 -8.55
N ASP A 151 21.96 4.50 -9.48
CA ASP A 151 23.40 4.54 -9.60
C ASP A 151 24.04 5.00 -8.29
N ASN A 152 24.93 4.17 -7.71
CA ASN A 152 25.57 4.36 -6.42
C ASN A 152 24.62 4.34 -5.18
N GLU A 153 23.36 3.96 -5.34
CA GLU A 153 22.37 3.91 -4.26
C GLU A 153 22.16 2.49 -3.71
N ILE A 154 22.76 1.48 -4.36
CA ILE A 154 22.60 0.06 -4.00
C ILE A 154 23.93 -0.53 -3.54
N ASP A 155 23.96 -1.04 -2.31
CA ASP A 155 25.10 -1.77 -1.74
C ASP A 155 24.76 -3.25 -1.59
N LEU A 156 25.62 -4.13 -2.09
CA LEU A 156 25.46 -5.58 -1.93
C LEU A 156 25.87 -6.03 -0.54
N LEU A 157 25.07 -6.88 0.09
CA LEU A 157 25.28 -7.44 1.42
C LEU A 157 25.47 -8.96 1.29
N ARG A 158 26.68 -9.46 1.51
CA ARG A 158 27.07 -10.86 1.31
C ARG A 158 27.42 -11.60 2.59
N SER A 159 27.62 -10.86 3.68
CA SER A 159 28.03 -11.38 4.98
C SER A 159 27.40 -10.58 6.11
N ALA A 160 27.33 -11.13 7.31
CA ALA A 160 26.89 -10.43 8.50
C ALA A 160 27.64 -9.10 8.73
N ASP A 161 28.93 -9.05 8.40
CA ASP A 161 29.73 -7.84 8.54
C ASP A 161 29.32 -6.76 7.53
N ASP A 162 28.85 -7.13 6.34
CA ASP A 162 28.32 -6.15 5.39
C ASP A 162 27.03 -5.50 5.94
N PHE A 163 26.15 -6.30 6.56
CA PHE A 163 24.95 -5.75 7.21
C PHE A 163 25.32 -4.79 8.35
N ARG A 164 26.32 -5.14 9.19
CA ARG A 164 26.76 -4.29 10.31
C ARG A 164 27.39 -2.97 9.88
N LYS A 165 27.88 -2.83 8.65
CA LYS A 165 28.35 -1.55 8.11
C LYS A 165 27.23 -0.52 8.00
N PHE A 166 25.98 -0.96 7.75
CA PHE A 166 24.80 -0.10 7.64
C PHE A 166 23.98 -0.07 8.93
N VAL A 167 23.98 -1.18 9.70
CA VAL A 167 23.23 -1.31 10.95
C VAL A 167 24.13 -1.93 12.00
N TRP A 168 24.99 -1.11 12.60
CA TRP A 168 25.92 -1.56 13.64
C TRP A 168 25.23 -2.11 14.89
N GLN A 169 23.93 -1.77 15.08
CA GLN A 169 23.06 -2.29 16.14
C GLN A 169 22.74 -3.77 15.99
N PHE A 170 22.94 -4.36 14.80
CA PHE A 170 22.70 -5.79 14.60
C PHE A 170 23.79 -6.61 15.27
N SER A 171 23.43 -7.28 16.37
CA SER A 171 24.31 -8.13 17.17
C SER A 171 24.07 -9.62 16.95
N GLY A 172 23.02 -9.98 16.21
CA GLY A 172 22.68 -11.37 15.90
C GLY A 172 23.62 -11.99 14.85
N PRO A 173 23.57 -13.32 14.66
CA PRO A 173 24.48 -14.05 13.80
C PRO A 173 24.23 -13.81 12.30
N MET A 174 22.97 -13.50 11.90
CA MET A 174 22.57 -13.32 10.50
C MET A 174 23.03 -14.48 9.60
N ASN A 175 22.69 -15.70 10.02
CA ASN A 175 23.20 -16.95 9.41
C ASN A 175 22.79 -17.05 7.94
N GLY A 176 23.77 -16.96 7.05
CA GLY A 176 23.59 -17.08 5.61
C GLY A 176 22.78 -15.94 4.98
N PHE A 177 22.58 -14.82 5.70
CA PHE A 177 21.89 -13.66 5.13
C PHE A 177 22.64 -13.11 3.92
N LYS A 178 21.87 -12.86 2.84
CA LYS A 178 22.35 -12.21 1.62
C LYS A 178 21.28 -11.25 1.11
N GLY A 179 21.69 -10.12 0.56
CA GLY A 179 20.76 -9.13 0.05
C GLY A 179 21.45 -7.88 -0.45
N TYR A 180 20.75 -6.79 -0.35
CA TYR A 180 21.27 -5.46 -0.68
C TYR A 180 20.62 -4.38 0.20
N HIS A 181 21.29 -3.24 0.29
CA HIS A 181 20.80 -2.02 0.90
C HIS A 181 20.50 -1.01 -0.20
N ASN A 182 19.29 -0.43 -0.17
CA ASN A 182 18.85 0.63 -1.06
C ASN A 182 18.68 1.94 -0.26
N ARG A 183 19.50 2.95 -0.56
CA ARG A 183 19.53 4.23 0.16
C ARG A 183 18.34 5.14 -0.14
N LEU A 184 17.69 4.98 -1.32
CA LEU A 184 16.57 5.82 -1.74
C LEU A 184 15.26 5.48 -1.04
N ALA A 185 15.18 4.28 -0.45
CA ALA A 185 13.97 3.78 0.18
C ALA A 185 13.90 4.11 1.67
N GLY A 186 12.78 3.76 2.28
CA GLY A 186 12.52 3.98 3.70
C GLY A 186 11.07 3.66 4.04
N TYR A 187 10.43 4.51 4.82
CA TYR A 187 9.03 4.32 5.18
C TYR A 187 8.25 5.62 5.26
N GLY A 188 6.93 5.54 5.14
CA GLY A 188 6.01 6.62 5.44
C GLY A 188 5.27 6.36 6.75
N HIS A 189 5.15 7.38 7.61
CA HIS A 189 4.30 7.33 8.80
C HIS A 189 2.84 7.38 8.37
N SER A 190 2.24 6.19 8.16
CA SER A 190 1.01 6.04 7.39
C SER A 190 -0.19 6.73 8.03
N GLY A 191 -0.44 6.54 9.32
CA GLY A 191 -1.55 7.16 10.01
C GLY A 191 -1.50 8.69 9.99
N ASN A 192 -0.31 9.28 10.20
CA ASN A 192 -0.13 10.72 10.18
C ASN A 192 -0.23 11.29 8.75
N THR A 193 0.24 10.56 7.74
CA THR A 193 0.05 10.93 6.33
C THR A 193 -1.44 11.03 5.98
N LEU A 194 -2.25 10.04 6.38
CA LEU A 194 -3.68 10.09 6.13
C LEU A 194 -4.33 11.29 6.82
N LYS A 195 -3.98 11.56 8.10
CA LYS A 195 -4.47 12.74 8.84
C LYS A 195 -4.12 14.05 8.14
N ALA A 196 -2.89 14.16 7.63
CA ALA A 196 -2.43 15.35 6.93
C ALA A 196 -3.20 15.60 5.63
N VAL A 197 -3.35 14.57 4.79
CA VAL A 197 -4.10 14.67 3.53
C VAL A 197 -5.58 14.96 3.80
N TYR A 198 -6.19 14.31 4.79
CA TYR A 198 -7.55 14.60 5.22
C TYR A 198 -7.72 16.08 5.60
N ARG A 199 -6.88 16.59 6.52
CA ARG A 199 -6.93 17.99 6.95
C ARG A 199 -6.71 18.96 5.79
N HIS A 200 -5.78 18.67 4.91
CA HIS A 200 -5.50 19.48 3.73
C HIS A 200 -6.71 19.55 2.80
N CYS A 201 -7.36 18.42 2.51
CA CYS A 201 -8.54 18.35 1.67
C CYS A 201 -9.75 19.06 2.31
N ALA A 202 -10.00 18.81 3.60
CA ALA A 202 -11.10 19.44 4.34
C ALA A 202 -10.95 20.96 4.41
N ALA A 203 -9.77 21.47 4.70
CA ALA A 203 -9.48 22.91 4.74
C ALA A 203 -9.65 23.60 3.38
N ARG A 204 -9.65 22.85 2.28
CA ARG A 204 -9.82 23.36 0.91
C ARG A 204 -11.18 23.03 0.31
N GLY A 205 -12.16 22.64 1.12
CA GLY A 205 -13.55 22.51 0.74
C GLY A 205 -14.04 21.12 0.32
N VAL A 206 -13.21 20.08 0.45
CA VAL A 206 -13.70 18.69 0.34
C VAL A 206 -14.58 18.40 1.56
N ARG A 207 -15.78 17.92 1.31
CA ARG A 207 -16.72 17.54 2.39
C ARG A 207 -16.45 16.10 2.82
N PHE A 208 -16.61 15.84 4.12
CA PHE A 208 -16.46 14.52 4.71
C PHE A 208 -17.69 14.17 5.54
N LEU A 209 -18.22 12.96 5.36
CA LEU A 209 -19.19 12.34 6.25
C LEU A 209 -18.54 11.09 6.83
N LEU A 210 -18.39 11.06 8.14
CA LEU A 210 -17.72 9.99 8.88
C LEU A 210 -18.70 9.32 9.85
N GLY A 211 -18.34 8.11 10.29
CA GLY A 211 -19.15 7.35 11.22
C GLY A 211 -20.45 6.85 10.59
N HIS A 212 -21.53 6.82 11.36
CA HIS A 212 -22.83 6.29 10.95
C HIS A 212 -23.38 6.99 9.69
N ALA A 213 -23.27 8.31 9.61
CA ALA A 213 -23.70 9.11 8.46
C ALA A 213 -22.80 8.91 7.22
N GLY A 214 -21.59 8.39 7.38
CA GLY A 214 -20.66 8.08 6.29
C GLY A 214 -20.58 6.58 5.94
N ASN A 215 -21.30 5.72 6.66
CA ASN A 215 -21.32 4.29 6.45
C ASN A 215 -22.24 3.91 5.28
N VAL A 216 -21.67 3.72 4.09
CA VAL A 216 -22.41 3.33 2.89
C VAL A 216 -22.91 1.90 3.02
N THR A 217 -24.21 1.71 2.90
CA THR A 217 -24.88 0.40 2.88
C THR A 217 -25.22 -0.07 1.47
N ASP A 218 -25.54 0.87 0.57
CA ASP A 218 -26.00 0.56 -0.78
C ASP A 218 -25.45 1.55 -1.82
N LEU A 219 -25.23 1.03 -3.02
CA LEU A 219 -25.06 1.83 -4.23
C LEU A 219 -26.45 2.00 -4.88
N LEU A 220 -26.80 3.23 -5.26
CA LEU A 220 -28.07 3.54 -5.88
C LEU A 220 -27.95 3.49 -7.40
N TYR A 221 -28.92 2.88 -8.06
CA TYR A 221 -28.91 2.73 -9.52
C TYR A 221 -30.23 3.20 -10.12
N ASP A 222 -30.18 3.81 -11.30
CA ASP A 222 -31.37 4.08 -12.10
C ASP A 222 -31.76 2.86 -12.97
N ALA A 223 -32.86 2.97 -13.69
CA ALA A 223 -33.37 1.92 -14.55
C ALA A 223 -32.42 1.50 -15.70
N SER A 224 -31.43 2.34 -16.04
CA SER A 224 -30.42 2.03 -17.04
C SER A 224 -29.18 1.32 -16.46
N GLY A 225 -29.14 1.08 -15.15
CA GLY A 225 -28.00 0.52 -14.43
C GLY A 225 -26.91 1.54 -14.09
N ARG A 226 -27.13 2.83 -14.35
CA ARG A 226 -26.22 3.90 -13.99
C ARG A 226 -26.24 4.08 -12.46
N CYS A 227 -25.07 4.10 -11.82
CA CYS A 227 -24.95 4.48 -10.42
C CYS A 227 -25.23 5.98 -10.26
N THR A 228 -26.22 6.31 -9.45
CA THR A 228 -26.71 7.67 -9.21
C THR A 228 -26.31 8.24 -7.85
N GLY A 229 -25.65 7.44 -7.02
CA GLY A 229 -25.22 7.84 -5.68
C GLY A 229 -25.10 6.67 -4.72
N VAL A 230 -25.16 6.98 -3.43
CA VAL A 230 -25.05 6.02 -2.33
C VAL A 230 -26.13 6.26 -1.29
N ARG A 231 -26.52 5.19 -0.54
CA ARG A 231 -27.29 5.28 0.69
C ARG A 231 -26.38 4.98 1.88
N THR A 232 -26.51 5.77 2.92
CA THR A 232 -25.79 5.59 4.18
C THR A 232 -26.66 4.92 5.24
N ALA A 233 -26.02 4.41 6.31
CA ALA A 233 -26.68 3.63 7.36
C ALA A 233 -27.74 4.42 8.16
N ASP A 234 -27.69 5.75 8.12
CA ASP A 234 -28.72 6.64 8.67
C ASP A 234 -29.96 6.79 7.75
N GLY A 235 -29.98 6.07 6.62
CA GLY A 235 -31.05 6.10 5.63
C GLY A 235 -30.95 7.25 4.61
N THR A 236 -29.97 8.13 4.72
CA THR A 236 -29.80 9.28 3.82
C THR A 236 -29.29 8.83 2.44
N GLU A 237 -29.86 9.38 1.38
CA GLU A 237 -29.39 9.18 0.01
C GLU A 237 -28.56 10.39 -0.44
N HIS A 238 -27.39 10.12 -0.95
CA HIS A 238 -26.45 11.13 -1.47
C HIS A 238 -26.29 10.94 -2.97
N ALA A 239 -26.81 11.89 -3.75
CA ALA A 239 -26.75 11.84 -5.20
C ALA A 239 -25.32 12.17 -5.72
N ALA A 240 -24.89 11.44 -6.76
CA ALA A 240 -23.60 11.65 -7.43
C ALA A 240 -23.71 11.45 -8.94
N ALA A 241 -22.95 12.24 -9.69
CA ALA A 241 -22.72 11.99 -11.12
C ALA A 241 -21.65 10.91 -11.34
N LYS A 242 -20.70 10.81 -10.40
CA LYS A 242 -19.64 9.80 -10.34
C LYS A 242 -19.47 9.31 -8.91
N THR A 243 -19.33 8.00 -8.75
CA THR A 243 -18.98 7.37 -7.47
C THR A 243 -17.66 6.61 -7.63
N VAL A 244 -16.72 6.82 -6.71
CA VAL A 244 -15.43 6.10 -6.68
C VAL A 244 -15.39 5.24 -5.41
N CYS A 245 -15.37 3.93 -5.56
CA CYS A 245 -15.26 2.99 -4.45
C CYS A 245 -13.78 2.65 -4.19
N ALA A 246 -13.28 3.09 -3.04
CA ALA A 246 -11.90 2.94 -2.57
C ALA A 246 -11.84 2.21 -1.22
N LEU A 247 -12.52 1.06 -1.14
CA LEU A 247 -12.85 0.35 0.10
C LEU A 247 -11.79 -0.68 0.55
N GLY A 248 -10.66 -0.80 -0.18
CA GLY A 248 -9.63 -1.80 0.14
C GLY A 248 -10.24 -3.20 0.25
N ALA A 249 -9.93 -3.92 1.32
CA ALA A 249 -10.40 -5.28 1.56
C ALA A 249 -11.93 -5.42 1.70
N TYR A 250 -12.66 -4.32 1.91
CA TYR A 250 -14.12 -4.34 2.04
C TYR A 250 -14.85 -4.14 0.70
N GLY A 251 -14.13 -3.99 -0.41
CA GLY A 251 -14.72 -3.66 -1.71
C GLY A 251 -15.76 -4.68 -2.19
N ALA A 252 -15.51 -5.97 -2.00
CA ALA A 252 -16.40 -7.04 -2.44
C ALA A 252 -17.75 -7.06 -1.72
N SER A 253 -17.85 -6.51 -0.51
CA SER A 253 -19.13 -6.43 0.22
C SER A 253 -20.11 -5.44 -0.42
N LEU A 254 -19.59 -4.36 -1.03
CA LEU A 254 -20.42 -3.36 -1.70
C LEU A 254 -20.52 -3.60 -3.22
N ILE A 255 -19.49 -4.19 -3.82
CA ILE A 255 -19.41 -4.52 -5.24
C ILE A 255 -19.12 -6.04 -5.39
N PRO A 256 -20.14 -6.91 -5.32
CA PRO A 256 -19.92 -8.36 -5.31
C PRO A 256 -19.12 -8.90 -6.51
N GLY A 257 -19.17 -8.20 -7.64
CA GLY A 257 -18.36 -8.55 -8.82
C GLY A 257 -16.85 -8.54 -8.58
N LEU A 258 -16.36 -7.80 -7.58
CA LEU A 258 -14.95 -7.79 -7.17
C LEU A 258 -14.50 -9.13 -6.60
N ALA A 259 -15.37 -9.86 -5.88
CA ALA A 259 -15.04 -11.17 -5.30
C ALA A 259 -14.59 -12.21 -6.34
N LYS A 260 -14.85 -11.96 -7.61
CA LYS A 260 -14.45 -12.86 -8.71
C LYS A 260 -12.94 -12.81 -9.02
N PHE A 261 -12.26 -11.73 -8.66
CA PHE A 261 -10.83 -11.55 -8.94
C PHE A 261 -10.05 -10.84 -7.82
N THR A 262 -10.72 -10.49 -6.72
CA THR A 262 -10.07 -9.99 -5.51
C THR A 262 -10.44 -10.84 -4.31
N VAL A 263 -9.54 -10.94 -3.35
CA VAL A 263 -9.76 -11.60 -2.08
C VAL A 263 -9.32 -10.70 -0.92
N ALA A 264 -10.12 -10.57 0.11
CA ALA A 264 -9.67 -9.95 1.35
C ALA A 264 -8.67 -10.89 2.03
N ARG A 265 -7.45 -10.42 2.24
CA ARG A 265 -6.35 -11.16 2.84
C ARG A 265 -5.74 -10.32 3.96
N CYS A 266 -5.17 -10.97 4.97
CA CYS A 266 -4.45 -10.24 6.00
C CYS A 266 -3.10 -10.85 6.32
N TRP A 267 -2.24 -10.00 6.90
CA TRP A 267 -1.01 -10.37 7.57
C TRP A 267 -1.04 -9.93 9.03
N SER A 268 -0.35 -10.68 9.88
CA SER A 268 -0.15 -10.30 11.27
C SER A 268 0.71 -9.03 11.37
N VAL A 269 0.39 -8.20 12.34
CA VAL A 269 1.20 -7.06 12.76
C VAL A 269 1.38 -7.14 14.25
N VAL A 270 2.61 -7.04 14.73
CA VAL A 270 2.92 -7.02 16.16
C VAL A 270 3.92 -5.92 16.45
N HIS A 271 4.04 -5.56 17.73
CA HIS A 271 4.98 -4.57 18.19
C HIS A 271 5.78 -5.10 19.39
N VAL A 272 6.99 -4.55 19.55
CA VAL A 272 7.75 -4.68 20.80
C VAL A 272 7.81 -3.30 21.44
N GLN A 273 7.41 -3.19 22.71
CA GLN A 273 7.55 -1.96 23.48
C GLN A 273 9.00 -1.78 23.90
N LEU A 274 9.56 -0.63 23.58
CA LEU A 274 10.92 -0.24 23.94
C LEU A 274 10.92 0.82 25.04
N THR A 275 12.05 0.97 25.73
CA THR A 275 12.37 2.14 26.54
C THR A 275 12.78 3.32 25.66
N GLU A 276 12.97 4.47 26.25
CA GLU A 276 13.47 5.67 25.53
C GLU A 276 14.89 5.44 25.00
N ASP A 277 15.81 4.94 25.85
CA ASP A 277 17.18 4.64 25.46
C ASP A 277 17.28 3.60 24.35
N GLU A 278 16.44 2.55 24.38
CA GLU A 278 16.37 1.53 23.34
C GLU A 278 15.82 2.10 22.03
N THR A 279 14.86 3.04 22.11
CA THR A 279 14.30 3.74 20.96
C THR A 279 15.38 4.62 20.31
N ASP A 280 16.13 5.36 21.11
CA ASP A 280 17.24 6.19 20.62
C ASP A 280 18.39 5.35 20.06
N PHE A 281 18.69 4.19 20.69
CA PHE A 281 19.68 3.26 20.18
C PHE A 281 19.35 2.72 18.78
N LEU A 282 18.07 2.48 18.49
CA LEU A 282 17.60 1.96 17.20
C LEU A 282 17.18 3.05 16.22
N ARG A 283 17.36 4.34 16.56
CA ARG A 283 16.99 5.44 15.68
C ARG A 283 17.80 5.41 14.39
N GLY A 284 17.09 5.57 13.25
CA GLY A 284 17.69 5.66 11.93
C GLY A 284 18.13 4.30 11.33
N ILE A 285 17.78 3.17 11.96
CA ILE A 285 18.04 1.88 11.31
C ILE A 285 17.19 1.79 10.03
N PRO A 286 17.73 1.22 8.94
CA PRO A 286 16.97 0.96 7.73
C PRO A 286 15.78 0.06 7.97
N VAL A 287 14.71 0.24 7.21
CA VAL A 287 13.68 -0.79 7.12
C VAL A 287 14.34 -2.10 6.72
N THR A 288 14.22 -3.12 7.54
CA THR A 288 14.86 -4.41 7.31
C THR A 288 13.84 -5.46 6.96
N ASN A 289 13.95 -6.02 5.76
CA ASN A 289 13.03 -7.02 5.21
C ASN A 289 13.79 -8.28 4.81
N VAL A 290 13.58 -9.36 5.56
CA VAL A 290 14.08 -10.69 5.25
C VAL A 290 12.95 -11.51 4.66
N ARG A 291 13.01 -11.79 3.37
CA ARG A 291 11.89 -12.25 2.52
C ARG A 291 11.19 -13.52 2.98
N ASP A 292 11.87 -14.38 3.66
CA ASP A 292 11.36 -15.65 4.21
C ASP A 292 10.94 -15.57 5.68
N LEU A 293 11.27 -14.47 6.36
CA LEU A 293 10.95 -14.27 7.79
C LEU A 293 9.92 -13.15 8.02
N GLY A 294 10.26 -11.94 7.61
CA GLY A 294 9.44 -10.78 7.90
C GLY A 294 10.23 -9.48 7.81
N PHE A 295 9.65 -8.41 8.32
CA PHE A 295 10.29 -7.09 8.29
C PHE A 295 9.96 -6.28 9.54
N PHE A 296 10.85 -5.33 9.84
CA PHE A 296 10.67 -4.32 10.88
C PHE A 296 11.22 -2.95 10.42
N PHE A 297 10.94 -1.94 11.21
CA PHE A 297 11.29 -0.54 10.97
C PHE A 297 12.12 -0.01 12.13
N GLU A 298 12.64 1.21 12.02
CA GLU A 298 13.04 1.93 13.22
C GLU A 298 11.83 2.12 14.15
N PRO A 299 12.04 2.20 15.48
CA PRO A 299 10.93 2.41 16.40
C PRO A 299 10.28 3.78 16.19
N ASP A 300 8.96 3.84 16.36
CA ASP A 300 8.24 5.11 16.36
C ASP A 300 8.61 5.92 17.63
N PRO A 301 9.15 7.12 17.49
CA PRO A 301 9.65 7.90 18.64
C PRO A 301 8.55 8.35 19.60
N ALA A 302 7.31 8.50 19.12
CA ALA A 302 6.19 8.95 19.95
C ALA A 302 5.62 7.83 20.83
N THR A 303 5.53 6.63 20.31
CA THR A 303 4.96 5.46 21.00
C THR A 303 6.02 4.52 21.56
N ARG A 304 7.26 4.63 21.07
CA ARG A 304 8.38 3.71 21.38
C ARG A 304 8.08 2.27 20.99
N LEU A 305 7.27 2.09 19.95
CA LEU A 305 6.92 0.77 19.41
C LEU A 305 7.82 0.42 18.22
N LEU A 306 8.49 -0.72 18.32
CA LEU A 306 9.15 -1.38 17.19
C LEU A 306 8.12 -2.27 16.50
N LYS A 307 7.70 -1.94 15.31
CA LYS A 307 6.72 -2.70 14.55
C LYS A 307 7.37 -3.81 13.75
N LEU A 308 6.75 -5.00 13.77
CA LEU A 308 7.15 -6.17 13.00
C LEU A 308 5.95 -6.75 12.23
N CYS A 309 6.23 -7.28 11.04
CA CYS A 309 5.26 -8.02 10.24
C CYS A 309 5.95 -9.27 9.66
N PRO A 310 5.36 -10.45 9.74
CA PRO A 310 5.87 -11.63 9.06
C PRO A 310 5.61 -11.52 7.56
N LEU A 311 6.33 -12.28 6.78
CA LEU A 311 6.05 -12.49 5.36
C LEU A 311 5.54 -13.91 5.11
N GLY A 312 4.65 -14.05 4.14
CA GLY A 312 4.02 -15.33 3.81
C GLY A 312 2.79 -15.17 2.94
N ALA A 313 2.06 -16.27 2.77
CA ALA A 313 0.83 -16.29 1.96
C ALA A 313 -0.33 -15.51 2.60
N GLY A 314 -0.28 -15.27 3.92
CA GLY A 314 -1.36 -14.58 4.63
C GLY A 314 -2.57 -15.46 4.91
N PHE A 315 -3.65 -14.83 5.40
CA PHE A 315 -4.85 -15.49 5.87
C PHE A 315 -6.10 -14.89 5.25
N THR A 316 -7.11 -15.73 5.07
CA THR A 316 -8.46 -15.35 4.62
C THR A 316 -9.48 -15.59 5.72
N ASN A 317 -10.64 -14.94 5.63
CA ASN A 317 -11.79 -15.14 6.50
C ASN A 317 -13.03 -15.30 5.63
N THR A 318 -13.28 -16.52 5.18
CA THR A 318 -14.36 -16.82 4.24
C THR A 318 -15.70 -16.94 4.95
N VAL A 319 -16.62 -16.05 4.62
CA VAL A 319 -18.01 -16.03 5.07
C VAL A 319 -18.91 -16.09 3.82
N ASN A 320 -19.81 -17.07 3.75
CA ASN A 320 -20.70 -17.26 2.62
C ASN A 320 -20.00 -17.29 1.24
N GLY A 321 -18.84 -17.95 1.17
CA GLY A 321 -18.05 -18.10 -0.06
C GLY A 321 -17.20 -16.90 -0.47
N THR A 322 -17.20 -15.81 0.31
CA THR A 322 -16.38 -14.63 0.06
C THR A 322 -15.50 -14.31 1.25
N SER A 323 -14.20 -14.10 1.04
CA SER A 323 -13.34 -13.63 2.10
C SER A 323 -13.61 -12.15 2.40
N THR A 324 -13.87 -11.86 3.66
CA THR A 324 -14.13 -10.52 4.18
C THR A 324 -13.27 -10.26 5.42
N PRO A 325 -12.85 -9.02 5.69
CA PRO A 325 -12.15 -8.73 6.93
C PRO A 325 -12.95 -9.17 8.15
N ALA A 326 -12.29 -9.90 9.05
CA ALA A 326 -12.91 -10.28 10.31
C ALA A 326 -13.06 -9.04 11.19
N GLU A 327 -14.28 -8.77 11.64
CA GLU A 327 -14.59 -7.77 12.67
C GLU A 327 -14.65 -8.48 14.00
N PHE A 328 -13.57 -8.41 14.78
CA PHE A 328 -13.52 -9.04 16.09
C PHE A 328 -14.32 -8.22 17.09
N PRO A 329 -15.24 -8.87 17.86
CA PRO A 329 -16.11 -8.15 18.80
C PRO A 329 -15.37 -7.56 20.01
N SER A 330 -14.14 -7.98 20.28
CA SER A 330 -13.34 -7.49 21.41
C SER A 330 -11.86 -7.44 21.08
N ALA A 331 -11.12 -6.60 21.80
CA ALA A 331 -9.65 -6.56 21.73
C ALA A 331 -9.02 -7.94 22.05
N ARG A 332 -9.64 -8.74 22.90
CA ARG A 332 -9.14 -10.08 23.28
C ARG A 332 -9.17 -11.10 22.16
N SER A 333 -10.10 -10.99 21.22
CA SER A 333 -10.13 -11.90 20.05
C SER A 333 -9.07 -11.58 18.99
N GLN A 334 -8.43 -10.42 19.08
CA GLN A 334 -7.28 -10.03 18.24
C GLN A 334 -5.93 -10.38 18.89
N ASP A 335 -5.93 -10.89 20.11
CA ASP A 335 -4.72 -11.08 20.94
C ASP A 335 -3.89 -12.30 20.55
N PHE A 336 -4.26 -13.07 19.54
CA PHE A 336 -3.42 -14.15 19.09
C PHE A 336 -2.60 -13.78 17.86
N ILE A 337 -1.44 -14.37 17.73
CA ILE A 337 -0.63 -14.39 16.52
C ILE A 337 -0.50 -15.86 16.11
N PRO A 338 -0.70 -16.19 14.82
CA PRO A 338 -0.47 -17.56 14.36
C PRO A 338 0.95 -18.03 14.73
N PRO A 339 1.09 -19.27 15.25
CA PRO A 339 2.38 -19.77 15.74
C PRO A 339 3.52 -19.68 14.70
N ASP A 340 3.23 -19.92 13.42
CA ASP A 340 4.23 -19.83 12.35
C ASP A 340 4.69 -18.38 12.16
N ASP A 341 3.78 -17.42 12.27
CA ASP A 341 4.12 -15.99 12.16
C ASP A 341 4.96 -15.54 13.35
N GLU A 342 4.60 -15.97 14.57
CA GLU A 342 5.41 -15.70 15.75
C GLU A 342 6.79 -16.32 15.64
N HIS A 343 6.89 -17.57 15.19
CA HIS A 343 8.17 -18.26 14.99
C HIS A 343 9.08 -17.49 14.02
N LYS A 344 8.56 -17.06 12.88
CA LYS A 344 9.31 -16.26 11.89
C LYS A 344 9.83 -14.95 12.50
N LEU A 345 8.99 -14.21 13.20
CA LEU A 345 9.37 -12.94 13.82
C LEU A 345 10.38 -13.11 14.95
N ARG A 346 10.23 -14.15 15.78
CA ARG A 346 11.22 -14.50 16.80
C ARG A 346 12.56 -14.86 16.16
N THR A 347 12.55 -15.62 15.05
CA THR A 347 13.75 -15.97 14.30
C THR A 347 14.39 -14.71 13.70
N LEU A 348 13.63 -13.83 13.08
CA LEU A 348 14.12 -12.56 12.54
C LEU A 348 14.84 -11.74 13.63
N LEU A 349 14.22 -11.62 14.83
CA LEU A 349 14.84 -10.90 15.94
C LEU A 349 16.10 -11.61 16.45
N ARG A 350 16.11 -12.96 16.61
CA ARG A 350 17.32 -13.69 17.03
C ARG A 350 18.48 -13.50 16.07
N GLU A 351 18.18 -13.44 14.77
CA GLU A 351 19.20 -13.25 13.73
C GLU A 351 19.72 -11.81 13.64
N THR A 352 18.94 -10.79 14.08
CA THR A 352 19.29 -9.37 13.92
C THR A 352 19.48 -8.65 15.25
N LEU A 353 18.47 -8.67 16.13
CA LEU A 353 18.37 -7.96 17.41
C LEU A 353 18.04 -8.95 18.54
N PRO A 354 18.94 -9.91 18.88
CA PRO A 354 18.65 -11.04 19.77
C PRO A 354 18.17 -10.62 21.17
N TRP A 355 18.56 -9.46 21.65
CA TRP A 355 18.13 -8.90 22.94
C TRP A 355 16.62 -8.53 22.98
N LEU A 356 15.95 -8.46 21.82
CA LEU A 356 14.49 -8.28 21.71
C LEU A 356 13.73 -9.58 21.46
N ALA A 357 14.41 -10.69 21.16
CA ALA A 357 13.77 -11.91 20.64
C ALA A 357 12.74 -12.53 21.60
N ASP A 358 12.93 -12.38 22.90
CA ASP A 358 12.03 -12.96 23.92
C ASP A 358 11.12 -11.91 24.60
N ARG A 359 11.15 -10.65 24.13
CA ARG A 359 10.25 -9.60 24.59
C ARG A 359 8.79 -9.93 24.22
N PRO A 360 7.82 -9.60 25.08
CA PRO A 360 6.40 -9.75 24.75
C PRO A 360 6.03 -8.99 23.47
N PHE A 361 5.27 -9.61 22.58
CA PHE A 361 4.61 -8.91 21.49
C PHE A 361 3.34 -8.23 22.02
N VAL A 362 3.23 -6.94 21.77
CA VAL A 362 2.13 -6.07 22.17
C VAL A 362 1.40 -5.52 20.96
N ASP A 363 0.22 -4.91 21.14
CA ASP A 363 -0.59 -4.27 20.10
C ASP A 363 -0.68 -5.14 18.82
N ARG A 364 -1.11 -6.39 19.01
CA ARG A 364 -1.27 -7.38 17.94
C ARG A 364 -2.49 -7.04 17.12
N LYS A 365 -2.39 -7.12 15.79
CA LYS A 365 -3.51 -6.87 14.89
C LYS A 365 -3.33 -7.58 13.55
N PHE A 366 -4.40 -7.64 12.77
CA PHE A 366 -4.38 -8.10 11.39
C PHE A 366 -4.51 -6.91 10.44
N CYS A 367 -3.59 -6.81 9.48
CA CYS A 367 -3.63 -5.82 8.42
C CYS A 367 -4.34 -6.43 7.20
N TRP A 368 -5.60 -6.07 7.00
CA TRP A 368 -6.41 -6.53 5.87
C TRP A 368 -6.14 -5.69 4.63
N PHE A 369 -6.01 -6.35 3.49
CA PHE A 369 -5.81 -5.72 2.19
C PHE A 369 -6.59 -6.47 1.09
N SER A 370 -6.87 -5.78 -0.02
CA SER A 370 -7.49 -6.39 -1.19
C SER A 370 -6.41 -6.99 -2.08
N ASP A 371 -6.39 -8.30 -2.17
CA ASP A 371 -5.44 -9.03 -2.98
C ASP A 371 -6.02 -9.44 -4.33
N THR A 372 -5.19 -9.48 -5.37
CA THR A 372 -5.53 -10.01 -6.68
C THR A 372 -4.61 -11.18 -7.03
N GLN A 373 -5.03 -12.05 -7.94
CA GLN A 373 -4.23 -13.22 -8.33
C GLN A 373 -2.87 -12.84 -8.90
N ASP A 374 -2.82 -11.74 -9.64
CA ASP A 374 -1.64 -11.21 -10.34
C ASP A 374 -0.94 -10.06 -9.62
N SER A 375 -1.44 -9.65 -8.46
CA SER A 375 -1.00 -8.46 -7.70
C SER A 375 -1.10 -7.14 -8.45
N GLU A 376 -1.89 -7.08 -9.49
CA GLU A 376 -2.18 -5.87 -10.23
C GLU A 376 -3.33 -5.09 -9.58
N TYR A 377 -3.26 -3.75 -9.62
CA TYR A 377 -4.40 -2.93 -9.23
C TYR A 377 -5.60 -3.14 -10.16
N CYS A 378 -6.78 -2.84 -9.67
CA CYS A 378 -7.96 -2.62 -10.49
C CYS A 378 -8.38 -1.16 -10.34
N ILE A 379 -8.20 -0.37 -11.40
CA ILE A 379 -8.56 1.05 -11.45
C ILE A 379 -9.41 1.24 -12.70
N ASP A 380 -10.69 0.95 -12.61
CA ASP A 380 -11.55 0.94 -13.80
C ASP A 380 -13.01 1.24 -13.46
N PHE A 381 -13.81 1.47 -14.49
CA PHE A 381 -15.25 1.53 -14.36
C PHE A 381 -15.83 0.15 -14.13
N VAL A 382 -16.80 0.06 -13.23
CA VAL A 382 -17.58 -1.17 -13.04
C VAL A 382 -18.45 -1.40 -14.27
N PRO A 383 -18.38 -2.58 -14.90
CA PRO A 383 -19.18 -2.90 -16.10
C PRO A 383 -20.67 -2.69 -15.88
N GLY A 384 -21.39 -2.25 -16.92
CA GLY A 384 -22.85 -2.05 -16.88
C GLY A 384 -23.30 -0.76 -16.19
N THR A 385 -22.39 0.05 -15.64
CA THR A 385 -22.76 1.26 -14.88
C THR A 385 -22.68 2.57 -15.67
N SER A 386 -22.61 2.51 -16.98
CA SER A 386 -22.53 3.70 -17.85
C SER A 386 -21.38 4.67 -17.45
N ARG A 387 -20.27 4.13 -16.97
CA ARG A 387 -19.09 4.87 -16.50
C ARG A 387 -19.39 5.81 -15.32
N SER A 388 -20.41 5.53 -14.52
CA SER A 388 -20.76 6.34 -13.34
C SER A 388 -20.10 5.82 -12.05
N LEU A 389 -19.74 4.53 -12.02
CA LEU A 389 -19.10 3.86 -10.88
C LEU A 389 -17.68 3.44 -11.23
N VAL A 390 -16.71 3.90 -10.44
CA VAL A 390 -15.29 3.55 -10.53
C VAL A 390 -14.90 2.71 -9.33
N VAL A 391 -14.04 1.74 -9.52
CA VAL A 391 -13.37 1.01 -8.45
C VAL A 391 -11.87 1.31 -8.46
N LEU A 392 -11.30 1.47 -7.25
CA LEU A 392 -9.88 1.47 -6.98
C LEU A 392 -9.62 0.42 -5.91
N SER A 393 -9.07 -0.74 -6.30
CA SER A 393 -8.90 -1.94 -5.48
C SER A 393 -7.65 -2.71 -5.88
N GLY A 394 -7.38 -3.84 -5.21
CA GLY A 394 -6.27 -4.71 -5.57
C GLY A 394 -4.92 -4.18 -5.11
N ASP A 395 -4.84 -3.59 -3.89
CA ASP A 395 -3.58 -3.06 -3.35
C ASP A 395 -2.52 -4.14 -3.11
N SER A 396 -2.92 -5.39 -2.99
CA SER A 396 -2.08 -6.59 -2.90
C SER A 396 -0.90 -6.45 -1.92
N GLY A 397 -1.09 -5.65 -0.86
CA GLY A 397 -0.09 -5.37 0.17
C GLY A 397 1.03 -4.41 -0.26
N HIS A 398 0.94 -3.80 -1.45
CA HIS A 398 1.97 -2.86 -1.92
C HIS A 398 1.42 -1.47 -2.34
N GLY A 399 0.17 -1.14 -1.95
CA GLY A 399 -0.50 0.08 -2.37
C GLY A 399 0.01 1.35 -1.69
N PHE A 400 0.25 1.36 -0.37
CA PHE A 400 0.45 2.59 0.40
C PHE A 400 1.53 3.52 -0.16
N LYS A 401 2.67 2.99 -0.62
CA LYS A 401 3.77 3.79 -1.18
C LYS A 401 3.37 4.64 -2.39
N MET A 402 2.31 4.21 -3.10
CA MET A 402 1.75 4.92 -4.25
C MET A 402 0.71 6.00 -3.86
N MET A 403 0.47 6.22 -2.57
CA MET A 403 -0.54 7.19 -2.09
C MET A 403 -0.40 8.58 -2.73
N PRO A 404 0.78 9.13 -2.96
CA PRO A 404 0.92 10.42 -3.62
C PRO A 404 0.38 10.46 -5.05
N VAL A 405 0.23 9.33 -5.74
CA VAL A 405 -0.08 9.26 -7.19
C VAL A 405 -1.37 8.53 -7.55
N PHE A 406 -1.97 7.69 -6.69
CA PHE A 406 -3.19 6.95 -7.01
C PHE A 406 -4.32 7.83 -7.55
N GLY A 407 -4.57 8.95 -6.90
CA GLY A 407 -5.64 9.86 -7.31
C GLY A 407 -5.42 10.46 -8.69
N LYS A 408 -4.16 10.59 -9.16
CA LYS A 408 -3.84 11.00 -10.54
C LYS A 408 -4.45 10.01 -11.54
N TRP A 409 -4.29 8.71 -11.28
CA TRP A 409 -4.78 7.67 -12.19
C TRP A 409 -6.31 7.58 -12.21
N VAL A 410 -6.96 7.71 -11.04
CA VAL A 410 -8.43 7.79 -10.96
C VAL A 410 -8.96 9.04 -11.68
N ARG A 411 -8.32 10.18 -11.49
CA ARG A 411 -8.68 11.41 -12.21
C ARG A 411 -8.56 11.24 -13.73
N GLN A 412 -7.45 10.67 -14.20
CA GLN A 412 -7.26 10.39 -15.63
C GLN A 412 -8.35 9.48 -16.19
N LEU A 413 -8.69 8.40 -15.48
CA LEU A 413 -9.80 7.51 -15.83
C LEU A 413 -11.13 8.26 -15.96
N LEU A 414 -11.45 9.12 -15.00
CA LEU A 414 -12.69 9.92 -15.03
C LEU A 414 -12.71 10.89 -16.21
N GLU A 415 -11.57 11.56 -16.51
CA GLU A 415 -11.45 12.57 -17.57
C GLU A 415 -11.37 11.95 -18.96
N THR A 416 -10.80 10.76 -19.14
CA THR A 416 -10.72 10.06 -20.43
C THR A 416 -11.91 9.14 -20.71
N GLY A 417 -12.59 8.69 -19.64
CA GLY A 417 -13.71 7.77 -19.72
C GLY A 417 -13.34 6.32 -20.03
N ARG A 418 -12.05 5.95 -19.99
CA ARG A 418 -11.56 4.59 -20.21
C ARG A 418 -10.24 4.32 -19.49
N GLN A 419 -10.00 3.06 -19.12
CA GLN A 419 -8.71 2.60 -18.60
C GLN A 419 -7.81 2.20 -19.78
N GLU A 420 -6.69 2.92 -19.95
CA GLU A 420 -5.74 2.70 -21.03
C GLU A 420 -4.77 1.54 -20.76
N LEU A 421 -4.54 1.21 -19.47
CA LEU A 421 -3.64 0.14 -19.07
C LEU A 421 -4.41 -1.18 -18.94
N PRO A 422 -4.21 -2.18 -19.83
CA PRO A 422 -4.93 -3.45 -19.79
C PRO A 422 -4.80 -4.15 -18.43
N ARG A 423 -3.63 -4.04 -17.79
CA ARG A 423 -3.35 -4.68 -16.50
C ARG A 423 -4.19 -4.12 -15.33
N TRP A 424 -4.75 -2.92 -15.45
CA TRP A 424 -5.58 -2.29 -14.42
C TRP A 424 -7.07 -2.28 -14.73
N GLN A 425 -7.46 -2.86 -15.88
CA GLN A 425 -8.86 -2.96 -16.25
C GLN A 425 -9.63 -3.93 -15.36
N TRP A 426 -10.94 -3.77 -15.33
CA TRP A 426 -11.84 -4.73 -14.71
C TRP A 426 -11.64 -6.12 -15.33
N ARG A 427 -11.43 -7.12 -14.47
CA ARG A 427 -11.10 -8.47 -14.92
C ARG A 427 -12.34 -9.34 -15.05
N THR A 428 -12.38 -10.13 -16.10
CA THR A 428 -13.28 -11.28 -16.19
C THR A 428 -12.46 -12.51 -15.80
N PRO A 429 -12.84 -13.29 -14.77
CA PRO A 429 -12.09 -14.47 -14.37
C PRO A 429 -11.90 -15.44 -15.52
N ASN A 430 -10.70 -15.87 -15.78
CA ASN A 430 -10.37 -16.93 -16.73
C ASN A 430 -10.34 -18.27 -15.97
N GLY A 431 -11.51 -18.77 -15.53
CA GLY A 431 -11.64 -20.04 -14.83
C GLY A 431 -11.43 -19.95 -13.30
N GLU A 432 -11.82 -20.99 -12.61
CA GLU A 432 -11.60 -21.18 -11.17
C GLU A 432 -10.14 -21.58 -10.94
N SER A 433 -9.28 -20.61 -10.65
CA SER A 433 -7.95 -20.89 -10.13
C SER A 433 -7.96 -20.60 -8.63
N ASP A 434 -7.92 -21.65 -7.82
CA ASP A 434 -7.73 -21.58 -6.37
C ASP A 434 -6.29 -21.15 -5.98
N ASP A 435 -5.45 -20.83 -6.97
CA ASP A 435 -4.04 -20.58 -6.77
C ASP A 435 -3.71 -19.11 -6.48
N TRP A 436 -4.40 -18.56 -5.50
CA TRP A 436 -4.25 -17.20 -5.02
C TRP A 436 -2.88 -16.88 -4.40
N GLY A 437 -1.85 -17.57 -4.68
CA GLY A 437 -0.61 -17.28 -4.01
C GLY A 437 0.66 -17.72 -4.72
N ASN A 438 0.55 -18.63 -5.67
CA ASN A 438 1.74 -19.23 -6.26
C ASN A 438 2.29 -18.41 -7.44
N SER A 439 1.46 -17.62 -8.11
CA SER A 439 1.91 -16.75 -9.21
C SER A 439 2.61 -15.49 -8.75
N VAL A 440 2.38 -15.05 -7.51
CA VAL A 440 2.96 -13.81 -7.01
C VAL A 440 4.24 -14.07 -6.26
N SER A 441 5.27 -13.39 -6.69
CA SER A 441 6.65 -13.62 -6.29
C SER A 441 6.93 -13.43 -4.80
N TRP A 442 6.34 -12.44 -4.17
CA TRP A 442 6.57 -12.16 -2.74
C TRP A 442 5.69 -12.94 -1.77
N ARG A 443 4.80 -13.81 -2.28
CA ARG A 443 4.00 -14.70 -1.44
C ARG A 443 4.64 -16.06 -1.37
N VAL A 444 5.13 -16.40 -0.20
CA VAL A 444 5.76 -17.69 0.08
C VAL A 444 4.86 -18.46 1.05
N GLY A 445 4.59 -19.74 0.76
CA GLY A 445 3.73 -20.60 1.58
C GLY A 445 2.31 -20.73 1.06
N THR A 446 1.44 -21.38 1.84
CA THR A 446 0.04 -21.66 1.51
C THR A 446 -0.88 -20.72 2.30
N MET A 447 -1.87 -20.15 1.59
CA MET A 447 -2.93 -19.36 2.22
C MET A 447 -3.76 -20.24 3.14
N ARG A 448 -4.10 -19.73 4.33
CA ARG A 448 -4.87 -20.46 5.34
C ARG A 448 -6.10 -19.67 5.77
N GLU A 449 -7.12 -20.40 6.19
CA GLU A 449 -8.34 -19.80 6.77
C GLU A 449 -8.12 -19.40 8.23
N MET A 450 -8.57 -18.22 8.59
CA MET A 450 -8.43 -17.69 9.96
C MET A 450 -9.15 -18.55 10.99
N LYS A 451 -10.32 -19.11 10.65
CA LYS A 451 -11.07 -20.01 11.53
C LYS A 451 -10.27 -21.24 11.95
N ASP A 452 -9.47 -21.80 11.05
CA ASP A 452 -8.67 -23.00 11.31
C ASP A 452 -7.52 -22.65 12.26
N LEU A 453 -6.89 -21.49 12.07
CA LEU A 453 -5.83 -20.97 12.95
C LEU A 453 -6.34 -20.69 14.37
N ILE A 454 -7.55 -20.13 14.49
CA ILE A 454 -8.18 -19.88 15.80
C ILE A 454 -8.44 -21.21 16.50
N ALA A 455 -9.01 -22.19 15.79
CA ALA A 455 -9.28 -23.52 16.34
C ALA A 455 -7.99 -24.24 16.80
N GLU A 456 -6.91 -24.17 16.02
CA GLU A 456 -5.60 -24.71 16.40
C GLU A 456 -5.04 -24.05 17.66
N ASN A 457 -5.15 -22.73 17.76
CA ASN A 457 -4.68 -21.98 18.94
C ASN A 457 -5.46 -22.33 20.21
N GLU A 458 -6.78 -22.49 20.08
CA GLU A 458 -7.63 -22.92 21.19
C GLU A 458 -7.30 -24.36 21.65
N ALA A 459 -7.08 -25.27 20.70
CA ALA A 459 -6.68 -26.65 21.02
C ALA A 459 -5.32 -26.69 21.72
N ALA A 460 -4.34 -25.94 21.22
CA ALA A 460 -3.02 -25.82 21.85
C ALA A 460 -3.07 -25.22 23.27
N SER A 461 -3.96 -24.26 23.49
CA SER A 461 -4.16 -23.63 24.80
C SER A 461 -4.77 -24.60 25.80
N LYS A 462 -5.75 -25.42 25.37
CA LYS A 462 -6.36 -26.47 26.21
C LYS A 462 -5.39 -27.60 26.55
N ALA A 463 -4.47 -27.93 25.67
CA ALA A 463 -3.47 -28.99 25.91
C ALA A 463 -2.36 -28.56 26.88
N ARG A 464 -2.22 -27.26 27.19
CA ARG A 464 -1.26 -26.72 28.16
C ARG A 464 -1.81 -26.52 29.56
N LEU A 465 -3.13 -26.67 29.74
CA LEU A 465 -3.85 -26.65 31.01
C LEU A 465 -4.00 -28.09 31.56
#